data_62736cec972cb4041e741c20ac16d9da
#
_entry.id   62736cec972cb4041e741c20ac16d9da
#
_cell.length_a   1.000
_cell.length_b   1.000
_cell.length_c   1.000
_cell.angle_alpha   90.00
_cell.angle_beta   90.00
_cell.angle_gamma   90.00
#
_symmetry.space_group_name_H-M   'P 1'
#
loop_
_entity.id
_entity.type
_entity.pdbx_description
1 polymer ?
#
loop_
_entity_poly.entity_id
_entity_poly.type
_entity_poly.pdbx_seq_one_letter_code
_entity_poly.pdbx_strand_id
1 'polypeptide(L)'
;MDKVLFTSESVTEGHPDKMCDQISDAILDALLEQDPMSRVACETCTTTGIVMVMGEISTKAYVDIQKIVRDTVREIGYTRGKYGFDADTCGVITTIDEQSSDIAMGVDKALEAKENNMTDEEIDAIGAGDQGMMFGFATNETEEYMPYPISLAHKLSRQLTKVRKDGTLSYLRPDGKTQVTVEYDDGKPSRLDAVVLSTQHDPDITQEQIHEDIKREVFDKILPADMVDDETKFFINPTGRFVIGGPHGDAGLTGRKIIVDTYGGYARHGGGAFSGKDCTKVDRSAAYAARYVAKNIVAAGLADKCEIQLSYAIGVAEPTSIMVDTFGTGKKSNQELVDLIRKYFDLRPAGIIKMLDLRRPIYKQTAAYGHFGRNDLDLPWERLDKVDLLKGE
;
A
#
# COMPACT_ATOMS: atom_id res chain seq x y z
N MET A 1 -23.48 13.37 22.02
CA MET A 1 -22.31 13.44 21.13
C MET A 1 -21.42 12.28 21.52
N ASP A 2 -21.34 11.29 20.63
CA ASP A 2 -20.50 10.12 20.89
C ASP A 2 -19.08 10.44 20.43
N LYS A 3 -18.18 10.64 21.39
CA LYS A 3 -16.75 10.76 21.12
C LYS A 3 -16.17 9.37 20.90
N VAL A 4 -15.50 9.18 19.78
CA VAL A 4 -14.86 7.91 19.41
C VAL A 4 -13.39 8.13 19.18
N LEU A 5 -12.54 7.28 19.75
CA LEU A 5 -11.10 7.24 19.45
C LEU A 5 -10.84 6.19 18.37
N PHE A 6 -10.16 6.58 17.32
CA PHE A 6 -9.72 5.67 16.27
C PHE A 6 -8.21 5.75 16.05
N THR A 7 -7.56 4.61 15.94
CA THR A 7 -6.10 4.52 15.85
C THR A 7 -5.68 3.81 14.56
N SER A 8 -4.70 4.38 13.88
CA SER A 8 -4.00 3.73 12.77
C SER A 8 -2.49 3.78 13.00
N GLU A 9 -1.78 2.81 12.43
CA GLU A 9 -0.33 2.75 12.45
C GLU A 9 0.27 2.76 11.04
N SER A 10 1.51 3.21 10.95
CA SER A 10 2.36 3.09 9.77
C SER A 10 3.77 2.68 10.16
N VAL A 11 4.54 2.26 9.20
CA VAL A 11 5.94 1.86 9.38
C VAL A 11 6.82 2.53 8.33
N THR A 12 8.12 2.67 8.64
CA THR A 12 9.09 3.17 7.68
C THR A 12 9.47 2.11 6.64
N GLU A 13 10.13 2.53 5.58
CA GLU A 13 10.66 1.64 4.53
C GLU A 13 11.66 0.59 5.07
N GLY A 14 12.29 0.87 6.23
CA GLY A 14 13.25 -0.03 6.87
C GLY A 14 12.64 -1.08 7.79
N HIS A 15 11.32 -1.06 8.02
CA HIS A 15 10.65 -2.14 8.72
C HIS A 15 10.82 -3.47 7.93
N PRO A 16 11.12 -4.60 8.59
CA PRO A 16 11.43 -5.86 7.90
C PRO A 16 10.36 -6.32 6.90
N ASP A 17 9.08 -6.25 7.26
CA ASP A 17 7.99 -6.60 6.34
C ASP A 17 7.95 -5.63 5.15
N LYS A 18 8.15 -4.33 5.37
CA LYS A 18 8.16 -3.33 4.31
C LYS A 18 9.39 -3.42 3.42
N MET A 19 10.52 -3.84 3.94
CA MET A 19 11.68 -4.17 3.12
C MET A 19 11.36 -5.33 2.16
N CYS A 20 10.67 -6.36 2.64
CA CYS A 20 10.24 -7.48 1.80
C CYS A 20 9.26 -7.05 0.71
N ASP A 21 8.28 -6.21 1.02
CA ASP A 21 7.35 -5.65 0.05
C ASP A 21 8.07 -4.86 -1.04
N GLN A 22 9.04 -4.02 -0.67
CA GLN A 22 9.82 -3.22 -1.62
C GLN A 22 10.71 -4.09 -2.51
N ILE A 23 11.30 -5.15 -1.99
CA ILE A 23 12.10 -6.10 -2.79
C ILE A 23 11.21 -6.81 -3.80
N SER A 24 10.07 -7.35 -3.36
CA SER A 24 9.13 -8.05 -4.24
C SER A 24 8.60 -7.16 -5.37
N ASP A 25 8.25 -5.91 -5.07
CA ASP A 25 7.80 -4.96 -6.08
C ASP A 25 8.94 -4.40 -6.95
N ALA A 26 10.17 -4.32 -6.44
CA ALA A 26 11.33 -3.97 -7.26
C ALA A 26 11.65 -5.04 -8.33
N ILE A 27 11.48 -6.32 -7.96
CA ILE A 27 11.62 -7.44 -8.91
C ILE A 27 10.50 -7.38 -9.95
N LEU A 28 9.26 -7.17 -9.51
CA LEU A 28 8.11 -7.01 -10.41
C LEU A 28 8.34 -5.88 -11.41
N ASP A 29 8.72 -4.70 -10.97
CA ASP A 29 8.94 -3.55 -11.85
C ASP A 29 10.07 -3.81 -12.85
N ALA A 30 11.18 -4.41 -12.42
CA ALA A 30 12.30 -4.77 -13.30
C ALA A 30 11.90 -5.79 -14.39
N LEU A 31 10.98 -6.69 -14.08
CA LEU A 31 10.44 -7.63 -15.06
C LEU A 31 9.50 -6.94 -16.05
N LEU A 32 8.59 -6.09 -15.55
CA LEU A 32 7.63 -5.35 -16.38
C LEU A 32 8.29 -4.35 -17.34
N GLU A 33 9.43 -3.77 -16.96
CA GLU A 33 10.23 -2.90 -17.84
C GLU A 33 10.70 -3.62 -19.14
N GLN A 34 10.99 -4.91 -19.05
CA GLN A 34 11.46 -5.71 -20.18
C GLN A 34 10.34 -6.52 -20.85
N ASP A 35 9.38 -7.01 -20.07
CA ASP A 35 8.22 -7.78 -20.51
C ASP A 35 6.97 -7.37 -19.76
N PRO A 36 6.17 -6.43 -20.31
CA PRO A 36 4.92 -5.98 -19.69
C PRO A 36 3.88 -7.09 -19.50
N MET A 37 4.08 -8.25 -20.14
CA MET A 37 3.19 -9.41 -20.02
C MET A 37 3.66 -10.41 -18.97
N SER A 38 4.73 -10.11 -18.24
CA SER A 38 5.23 -10.95 -17.14
C SER A 38 4.14 -11.29 -16.14
N ARG A 39 4.11 -12.56 -15.74
CA ARG A 39 3.28 -13.06 -14.66
C ARG A 39 4.13 -13.29 -13.44
N VAL A 40 3.80 -12.62 -12.36
CA VAL A 40 4.65 -12.56 -11.18
C VAL A 40 3.81 -12.78 -9.94
N ALA A 41 4.20 -13.78 -9.16
CA ALA A 41 3.82 -13.98 -7.77
C ALA A 41 5.14 -14.12 -7.01
N CYS A 42 5.70 -13.01 -6.55
CA CYS A 42 7.03 -12.94 -5.92
C CYS A 42 6.89 -12.57 -4.46
N GLU A 43 7.35 -13.45 -3.61
CA GLU A 43 7.37 -13.26 -2.17
C GLU A 43 8.80 -13.19 -1.66
N THR A 44 9.02 -12.37 -0.65
CA THR A 44 10.32 -12.19 -0.01
C THR A 44 10.17 -12.40 1.48
N CYS A 45 11.11 -13.12 2.08
CA CYS A 45 11.26 -13.13 3.52
C CYS A 45 12.69 -12.74 3.92
N THR A 46 12.84 -12.20 5.12
CA THR A 46 14.11 -11.76 5.66
C THR A 46 14.20 -12.03 7.15
N THR A 47 15.40 -12.30 7.59
CA THR A 47 15.79 -12.39 9.00
C THR A 47 17.25 -12.02 9.13
N THR A 48 17.87 -12.23 10.29
CA THR A 48 19.27 -11.91 10.54
C THR A 48 20.19 -12.41 9.41
N GLY A 49 20.75 -11.49 8.64
CA GLY A 49 21.76 -11.77 7.62
C GLY A 49 21.30 -12.46 6.35
N ILE A 50 19.99 -12.70 6.16
CA ILE A 50 19.45 -13.43 4.98
C ILE A 50 18.25 -12.69 4.40
N VAL A 51 18.19 -12.69 3.06
CA VAL A 51 16.99 -12.41 2.26
C VAL A 51 16.72 -13.64 1.38
N MET A 52 15.52 -14.16 1.42
CA MET A 52 15.06 -15.22 0.53
C MET A 52 13.93 -14.70 -0.36
N VAL A 53 14.09 -14.86 -1.66
CA VAL A 53 13.08 -14.54 -2.69
C VAL A 53 12.54 -15.84 -3.24
N MET A 54 11.23 -16.00 -3.21
CA MET A 54 10.54 -17.22 -3.65
C MET A 54 9.28 -16.88 -4.43
N GLY A 55 8.73 -17.83 -5.13
CA GLY A 55 7.46 -17.68 -5.84
C GLY A 55 7.48 -18.21 -7.26
N GLU A 56 6.49 -17.84 -8.05
CA GLU A 56 6.29 -18.28 -9.42
C GLU A 56 6.37 -17.08 -10.37
N ILE A 57 7.23 -17.18 -11.37
CA ILE A 57 7.44 -16.14 -12.38
C ILE A 57 7.48 -16.76 -13.77
N SER A 58 6.57 -16.30 -14.65
CA SER A 58 6.57 -16.62 -16.07
C SER A 58 6.83 -15.35 -16.87
N THR A 59 7.97 -15.27 -17.54
CA THR A 59 8.43 -14.05 -18.23
C THR A 59 9.39 -14.39 -19.35
N LYS A 60 9.54 -13.45 -20.29
CA LYS A 60 10.61 -13.45 -21.30
C LYS A 60 11.80 -12.58 -20.89
N ALA A 61 11.65 -11.84 -19.79
CA ALA A 61 12.68 -10.95 -19.26
C ALA A 61 13.75 -11.74 -18.50
N TYR A 62 14.94 -11.16 -18.41
CA TYR A 62 15.99 -11.59 -17.50
C TYR A 62 16.36 -10.44 -16.55
N VAL A 63 16.35 -10.72 -15.26
CA VAL A 63 16.77 -9.77 -14.24
C VAL A 63 17.74 -10.42 -13.24
N ASP A 64 18.70 -9.65 -12.76
CA ASP A 64 19.60 -10.06 -11.68
C ASP A 64 18.90 -9.81 -10.32
N ILE A 65 18.21 -10.83 -9.83
CA ILE A 65 17.46 -10.75 -8.56
C ILE A 65 18.38 -10.39 -7.41
N GLN A 66 19.59 -10.96 -7.33
CA GLN A 66 20.53 -10.65 -6.25
C GLN A 66 20.92 -9.17 -6.26
N LYS A 67 21.16 -8.61 -7.42
CA LYS A 67 21.47 -7.19 -7.56
C LYS A 67 20.28 -6.32 -7.13
N ILE A 68 19.07 -6.64 -7.56
CA ILE A 68 17.86 -5.90 -7.20
C ILE A 68 17.65 -5.92 -5.67
N VAL A 69 17.81 -7.08 -5.03
CA VAL A 69 17.73 -7.22 -3.57
C VAL A 69 18.73 -6.29 -2.88
N ARG A 70 20.01 -6.38 -3.26
CA ARG A 70 21.08 -5.59 -2.64
C ARG A 70 20.89 -4.10 -2.85
N ASP A 71 20.50 -3.68 -4.05
CA ASP A 71 20.25 -2.28 -4.37
C ASP A 71 19.07 -1.73 -3.54
N THR A 72 17.97 -2.49 -3.42
CA THR A 72 16.83 -2.10 -2.59
C THR A 72 17.21 -1.98 -1.12
N VAL A 73 17.91 -2.96 -0.56
CA VAL A 73 18.39 -2.94 0.83
C VAL A 73 19.33 -1.74 1.08
N ARG A 74 20.20 -1.44 0.12
CA ARG A 74 21.13 -0.28 0.19
C ARG A 74 20.38 1.04 0.13
N GLU A 75 19.40 1.16 -0.74
CA GLU A 75 18.53 2.33 -0.89
C GLU A 75 17.74 2.64 0.40
N ILE A 76 17.26 1.62 1.07
CA ILE A 76 16.61 1.70 2.38
C ILE A 76 17.58 2.23 3.45
N GLY A 77 18.86 1.87 3.36
CA GLY A 77 19.89 2.39 4.26
C GLY A 77 20.56 1.35 5.17
N TYR A 78 20.36 0.07 4.92
CA TYR A 78 21.14 -0.99 5.59
C TYR A 78 22.47 -1.18 4.88
N THR A 79 23.45 -0.35 5.26
CA THR A 79 24.73 -0.22 4.57
C THR A 79 25.96 -0.52 5.45
N ARG A 80 25.72 -1.00 6.66
CA ARG A 80 26.81 -1.27 7.62
C ARG A 80 26.53 -2.52 8.44
N GLY A 81 27.45 -3.47 8.39
CA GLY A 81 27.36 -4.74 9.14
C GLY A 81 27.17 -4.58 10.65
N LYS A 82 27.63 -3.44 11.24
CA LYS A 82 27.39 -3.12 12.66
C LYS A 82 25.90 -2.97 13.03
N TYR A 83 25.02 -2.81 12.04
CA TYR A 83 23.58 -2.76 12.24
C TYR A 83 22.94 -4.15 12.31
N GLY A 84 23.75 -5.21 12.15
CA GLY A 84 23.27 -6.59 12.12
C GLY A 84 22.65 -7.02 10.80
N PHE A 85 22.53 -6.09 9.82
CA PHE A 85 22.06 -6.34 8.47
C PHE A 85 22.72 -5.36 7.50
N ASP A 86 23.17 -5.84 6.35
CA ASP A 86 23.99 -5.08 5.41
C ASP A 86 23.77 -5.55 3.98
N ALA A 87 23.57 -4.62 3.05
CA ALA A 87 23.27 -4.89 1.64
C ALA A 87 24.38 -5.68 0.92
N ASP A 88 25.64 -5.46 1.29
CA ASP A 88 26.78 -6.08 0.61
C ASP A 88 27.06 -7.49 1.15
N THR A 89 26.76 -7.74 2.42
CA THR A 89 27.15 -8.97 3.12
C THR A 89 26.02 -9.94 3.46
N CYS A 90 24.74 -9.52 3.34
CA CYS A 90 23.62 -10.43 3.56
C CYS A 90 23.62 -11.57 2.54
N GLY A 91 23.22 -12.77 2.96
CA GLY A 91 22.95 -13.89 2.07
C GLY A 91 21.69 -13.59 1.25
N VAL A 92 21.72 -13.86 -0.05
CA VAL A 92 20.55 -13.79 -0.91
C VAL A 92 20.30 -15.17 -1.50
N ILE A 93 19.14 -15.73 -1.21
CA ILE A 93 18.69 -17.05 -1.68
C ILE A 93 17.50 -16.84 -2.59
N THR A 94 17.48 -17.53 -3.72
CA THR A 94 16.36 -17.47 -4.67
C THR A 94 15.82 -18.88 -4.92
N THR A 95 14.49 -19.02 -4.88
CA THR A 95 13.77 -20.24 -5.23
C THR A 95 12.54 -19.80 -6.02
N ILE A 96 12.72 -19.69 -7.35
CA ILE A 96 11.70 -19.23 -8.29
C ILE A 96 11.40 -20.36 -9.25
N ASP A 97 10.13 -20.71 -9.35
CA ASP A 97 9.61 -21.71 -10.28
C ASP A 97 8.76 -21.04 -11.37
N GLU A 98 8.46 -21.77 -12.45
CA GLU A 98 7.45 -21.38 -13.41
C GLU A 98 6.04 -21.63 -12.85
N GLN A 99 5.06 -20.85 -13.28
CA GLN A 99 3.68 -21.05 -12.88
C GLN A 99 3.17 -22.43 -13.29
N SER A 100 2.45 -23.13 -12.40
CA SER A 100 1.82 -24.41 -12.66
C SER A 100 0.93 -24.37 -13.91
N SER A 101 1.07 -25.39 -14.77
CA SER A 101 0.23 -25.56 -15.97
C SER A 101 -1.26 -25.64 -15.67
N ASP A 102 -1.64 -26.15 -14.50
CA ASP A 102 -3.05 -26.27 -14.09
C ASP A 102 -3.67 -24.89 -13.79
N ILE A 103 -2.90 -24.00 -13.19
CA ILE A 103 -3.30 -22.60 -12.97
C ILE A 103 -3.28 -21.84 -14.30
N ALA A 104 -2.29 -22.08 -15.15
CA ALA A 104 -2.14 -21.43 -16.45
C ALA A 104 -3.35 -21.69 -17.37
N MET A 105 -3.92 -22.90 -17.38
CA MET A 105 -5.09 -23.24 -18.22
C MET A 105 -6.32 -22.38 -17.95
N GLY A 106 -6.53 -21.92 -16.73
CA GLY A 106 -7.64 -21.01 -16.37
C GLY A 106 -7.39 -19.54 -16.75
N VAL A 107 -6.13 -19.18 -17.00
CA VAL A 107 -5.66 -17.80 -17.15
C VAL A 107 -5.06 -17.55 -18.54
N ASP A 108 -4.52 -18.57 -19.25
CA ASP A 108 -3.78 -18.42 -20.51
C ASP A 108 -4.65 -18.13 -21.73
N LYS A 109 -5.96 -18.41 -21.69
CA LYS A 109 -6.88 -17.88 -22.71
C LYS A 109 -6.83 -16.34 -22.81
N ALA A 110 -6.31 -15.69 -21.76
CA ALA A 110 -6.11 -14.26 -21.67
C ALA A 110 -4.81 -13.76 -22.33
N LEU A 111 -3.81 -14.62 -22.53
CA LEU A 111 -2.52 -14.23 -23.09
C LEU A 111 -2.49 -14.18 -24.62
N GLU A 112 -3.39 -14.91 -25.28
CA GLU A 112 -3.49 -14.92 -26.75
C GLU A 112 -4.23 -13.69 -27.32
N ALA A 113 -4.98 -12.96 -26.49
CA ALA A 113 -5.58 -11.69 -26.83
C ALA A 113 -4.52 -10.56 -26.76
N LYS A 114 -3.50 -10.67 -27.59
CA LYS A 114 -2.44 -9.67 -27.72
C LYS A 114 -2.92 -8.55 -28.62
N GLU A 115 -2.90 -7.36 -28.07
CA GLU A 115 -2.81 -6.04 -28.67
C GLU A 115 -3.92 -5.08 -28.25
N ASN A 116 -3.65 -3.80 -28.28
CA ASN A 116 -4.45 -2.65 -27.81
C ASN A 116 -5.85 -2.47 -28.42
N ASN A 117 -6.40 -3.49 -29.07
CA ASN A 117 -7.71 -3.49 -29.75
C ASN A 117 -8.56 -4.71 -29.37
N MET A 118 -8.54 -5.11 -28.10
CA MET A 118 -9.44 -6.20 -27.64
C MET A 118 -10.90 -5.79 -27.82
N THR A 119 -11.66 -6.68 -28.44
CA THR A 119 -13.12 -6.56 -28.49
C THR A 119 -13.72 -6.84 -27.11
N ASP A 120 -14.97 -6.42 -26.86
CA ASP A 120 -15.65 -6.73 -25.60
C ASP A 120 -15.77 -8.24 -25.36
N GLU A 121 -15.93 -9.03 -26.42
CA GLU A 121 -15.97 -10.50 -26.36
C GLU A 121 -14.61 -11.10 -25.91
N GLU A 122 -13.49 -10.50 -26.34
CA GLU A 122 -12.16 -10.92 -25.91
C GLU A 122 -11.86 -10.52 -24.48
N ILE A 123 -12.38 -9.37 -24.02
CA ILE A 123 -12.30 -8.95 -22.60
C ILE A 123 -13.12 -9.90 -21.72
N ASP A 124 -14.30 -10.32 -22.16
CA ASP A 124 -15.14 -11.28 -21.46
C ASP A 124 -14.50 -12.69 -21.37
N ALA A 125 -13.64 -13.04 -22.33
CA ALA A 125 -12.93 -14.31 -22.32
C ALA A 125 -11.85 -14.39 -21.23
N ILE A 126 -11.47 -13.25 -20.61
CA ILE A 126 -10.45 -13.17 -19.56
C ILE A 126 -11.13 -13.20 -18.19
N GLY A 127 -11.26 -14.37 -17.62
CA GLY A 127 -11.76 -14.56 -16.26
C GLY A 127 -10.76 -14.13 -15.19
N ALA A 128 -11.24 -13.95 -13.96
CA ALA A 128 -10.38 -13.70 -12.81
C ALA A 128 -9.44 -14.90 -12.58
N GLY A 129 -8.18 -14.61 -12.27
CA GLY A 129 -7.16 -15.63 -12.01
C GLY A 129 -7.32 -16.36 -10.68
N ASP A 130 -8.16 -15.84 -9.80
CA ASP A 130 -8.50 -16.43 -8.51
C ASP A 130 -9.89 -15.96 -8.06
N GLN A 131 -10.46 -16.66 -7.10
CA GLN A 131 -11.57 -16.16 -6.31
C GLN A 131 -11.08 -15.14 -5.28
N GLY A 132 -11.96 -14.25 -4.83
CA GLY A 132 -11.62 -13.33 -3.76
C GLY A 132 -12.62 -12.21 -3.57
N MET A 133 -12.44 -11.45 -2.50
CA MET A 133 -13.14 -10.20 -2.24
C MET A 133 -12.12 -9.09 -2.00
N MET A 134 -12.36 -7.92 -2.56
CA MET A 134 -11.49 -6.75 -2.46
C MET A 134 -12.31 -5.54 -2.03
N PHE A 135 -11.68 -4.67 -1.27
CA PHE A 135 -12.32 -3.46 -0.77
C PHE A 135 -11.60 -2.21 -1.25
N GLY A 136 -12.38 -1.20 -1.57
CA GLY A 136 -11.93 0.16 -1.78
C GLY A 136 -12.66 1.10 -0.83
N PHE A 137 -12.01 2.19 -0.46
CA PHE A 137 -12.58 3.19 0.44
C PHE A 137 -12.12 4.59 0.07
N ALA A 138 -12.96 5.57 0.36
CA ALA A 138 -12.61 6.99 0.34
C ALA A 138 -13.48 7.75 1.35
N THR A 139 -12.92 8.84 1.86
CA THR A 139 -13.60 9.79 2.76
C THR A 139 -13.12 11.20 2.46
N ASN A 140 -13.96 12.20 2.71
CA ASN A 140 -13.58 13.61 2.53
C ASN A 140 -12.85 14.22 3.75
N GLU A 141 -12.31 13.38 4.64
CA GLU A 141 -11.58 13.82 5.84
C GLU A 141 -10.23 14.48 5.52
N THR A 142 -9.61 14.11 4.40
CA THR A 142 -8.32 14.65 3.95
C THR A 142 -8.36 15.01 2.46
N GLU A 143 -7.42 15.83 2.01
CA GLU A 143 -7.30 16.22 0.59
C GLU A 143 -7.04 15.03 -0.33
N GLU A 144 -6.37 14.00 0.17
CA GLU A 144 -6.11 12.75 -0.53
C GLU A 144 -7.27 11.74 -0.47
N TYR A 145 -8.39 12.11 0.15
CA TYR A 145 -9.56 11.24 0.35
C TYR A 145 -9.27 9.97 1.16
N MET A 146 -8.39 10.09 2.16
CA MET A 146 -8.01 9.01 3.06
C MET A 146 -8.55 9.27 4.48
N PRO A 147 -8.74 8.21 5.29
CA PRO A 147 -8.99 8.37 6.72
C PRO A 147 -7.85 9.14 7.40
N TYR A 148 -8.22 10.07 8.27
CA TYR A 148 -7.27 10.98 8.90
C TYR A 148 -6.14 10.28 9.67
N PRO A 149 -6.41 9.22 10.50
CA PRO A 149 -5.35 8.58 11.28
C PRO A 149 -4.25 7.94 10.43
N ILE A 150 -4.61 7.19 9.39
CA ILE A 150 -3.62 6.53 8.53
C ILE A 150 -2.86 7.54 7.65
N SER A 151 -3.54 8.56 7.14
CA SER A 151 -2.90 9.63 6.39
C SER A 151 -1.81 10.29 7.22
N LEU A 152 -2.12 10.64 8.47
CA LEU A 152 -1.17 11.30 9.36
C LEU A 152 -0.03 10.36 9.80
N ALA A 153 -0.34 9.08 10.09
CA ALA A 153 0.68 8.08 10.41
C ALA A 153 1.69 7.89 9.25
N HIS A 154 1.22 7.84 8.00
CA HIS A 154 2.09 7.80 6.83
C HIS A 154 2.96 9.07 6.68
N LYS A 155 2.39 10.25 6.88
CA LYS A 155 3.13 11.53 6.84
C LYS A 155 4.25 11.56 7.89
N LEU A 156 3.99 11.08 9.10
CA LEU A 156 5.00 10.97 10.16
C LEU A 156 6.11 9.98 9.78
N SER A 157 5.76 8.79 9.28
CA SER A 157 6.75 7.79 8.85
C SER A 157 7.63 8.28 7.70
N ARG A 158 7.04 9.00 6.73
CA ARG A 158 7.80 9.64 5.64
C ARG A 158 8.72 10.74 6.13
N GLN A 159 8.26 11.59 7.05
CA GLN A 159 9.10 12.64 7.63
C GLN A 159 10.26 12.05 8.42
N LEU A 160 10.02 10.99 9.21
CA LEU A 160 11.06 10.28 9.93
C LEU A 160 12.15 9.74 8.98
N THR A 161 11.75 9.13 7.88
CA THR A 161 12.68 8.65 6.85
C THR A 161 13.42 9.80 6.16
N LYS A 162 12.73 10.90 5.87
CA LYS A 162 13.34 12.07 5.25
C LYS A 162 14.48 12.64 6.11
N VAL A 163 14.23 12.92 7.39
CA VAL A 163 15.25 13.50 8.28
C VAL A 163 16.45 12.56 8.54
N ARG A 164 16.23 11.25 8.39
CA ARG A 164 17.31 10.26 8.39
C ARG A 164 18.15 10.34 7.11
N LYS A 165 17.51 10.30 5.95
CA LYS A 165 18.17 10.23 4.64
C LYS A 165 18.88 11.54 4.25
N ASP A 166 18.32 12.68 4.59
CA ASP A 166 18.95 13.98 4.32
C ASP A 166 20.06 14.36 5.34
N GLY A 167 20.24 13.54 6.38
CA GLY A 167 21.27 13.72 7.40
C GLY A 167 20.91 14.72 8.50
N THR A 168 19.70 15.26 8.52
CA THR A 168 19.21 16.15 9.61
C THR A 168 19.34 15.46 10.96
N LEU A 169 18.94 14.17 11.03
CA LEU A 169 19.10 13.31 12.19
C LEU A 169 19.92 12.07 11.81
N SER A 170 21.23 12.25 11.67
CA SER A 170 22.18 11.26 11.14
C SER A 170 22.34 10.00 12.00
N TYR A 171 21.93 10.05 13.27
CA TYR A 171 21.95 8.91 14.19
C TYR A 171 20.76 7.95 14.03
N LEU A 172 19.73 8.34 13.26
CA LEU A 172 18.59 7.48 12.99
C LEU A 172 18.98 6.33 12.07
N ARG A 173 18.32 5.19 12.29
CA ARG A 173 18.44 3.98 11.47
C ARG A 173 17.14 3.67 10.76
N PRO A 174 17.14 2.73 9.78
CA PRO A 174 16.02 2.59 8.86
C PRO A 174 14.70 2.13 9.48
N ASP A 175 14.72 1.33 10.56
CA ASP A 175 13.50 0.77 11.14
C ASP A 175 12.78 1.78 12.03
N GLY A 176 11.46 1.85 11.88
CA GLY A 176 10.61 2.73 12.68
C GLY A 176 9.13 2.49 12.46
N LYS A 177 8.35 2.92 13.44
CA LYS A 177 6.88 2.82 13.45
C LYS A 177 6.26 4.11 13.94
N THR A 178 5.09 4.44 13.42
CA THR A 178 4.27 5.54 13.90
C THR A 178 2.85 5.07 14.15
N GLN A 179 2.17 5.67 15.11
CA GLN A 179 0.77 5.38 15.41
C GLN A 179 0.09 6.68 15.80
N VAL A 180 -1.11 6.90 15.28
CA VAL A 180 -1.90 8.10 15.56
C VAL A 180 -3.27 7.70 16.01
N THR A 181 -3.70 8.23 17.17
CA THR A 181 -5.05 8.12 17.68
C THR A 181 -5.76 9.47 17.51
N VAL A 182 -6.84 9.45 16.76
CA VAL A 182 -7.68 10.63 16.51
C VAL A 182 -8.98 10.50 17.29
N GLU A 183 -9.37 11.56 17.96
CA GLU A 183 -10.70 11.71 18.52
C GLU A 183 -11.64 12.21 17.43
N TYR A 184 -12.75 11.51 17.25
CA TYR A 184 -13.84 11.89 16.37
C TYR A 184 -15.00 12.41 17.21
N ASP A 185 -15.52 13.57 16.87
CA ASP A 185 -16.74 14.16 17.43
C ASP A 185 -17.80 14.20 16.33
N ASP A 186 -18.90 13.51 16.54
CA ASP A 186 -19.99 13.38 15.55
C ASP A 186 -19.51 12.94 14.16
N GLY A 187 -18.60 11.97 14.16
CA GLY A 187 -18.04 11.36 12.95
C GLY A 187 -17.00 12.19 12.20
N LYS A 188 -16.53 13.31 12.76
CA LYS A 188 -15.50 14.16 12.20
C LYS A 188 -14.23 14.18 13.05
N PRO A 189 -13.03 14.18 12.46
CA PRO A 189 -11.80 14.36 13.23
C PRO A 189 -11.83 15.68 14.01
N SER A 190 -11.55 15.64 15.30
CA SER A 190 -11.61 16.83 16.16
C SER A 190 -10.29 17.17 16.84
N ARG A 191 -9.53 16.17 17.32
CA ARG A 191 -8.22 16.36 17.94
C ARG A 191 -7.37 15.08 17.91
N LEU A 192 -6.09 15.23 18.16
CA LEU A 192 -5.18 14.10 18.36
C LEU A 192 -5.17 13.72 19.85
N ASP A 193 -5.55 12.48 20.16
CA ASP A 193 -5.49 11.97 21.53
C ASP A 193 -4.10 11.43 21.88
N ALA A 194 -3.47 10.69 20.96
CA ALA A 194 -2.14 10.13 21.16
C ALA A 194 -1.36 10.02 19.86
N VAL A 195 -0.06 10.26 19.95
CA VAL A 195 0.91 10.02 18.88
C VAL A 195 2.06 9.19 19.42
N VAL A 196 2.32 8.03 18.82
CA VAL A 196 3.42 7.13 19.16
C VAL A 196 4.41 7.10 18.01
N LEU A 197 5.69 7.21 18.32
CA LEU A 197 6.78 7.04 17.36
C LEU A 197 7.89 6.20 18.00
N SER A 198 8.24 5.12 17.33
CA SER A 198 9.41 4.30 17.67
C SER A 198 10.39 4.31 16.51
N THR A 199 11.64 4.61 16.79
CA THR A 199 12.68 4.69 15.76
C THR A 199 13.96 4.03 16.21
N GLN A 200 14.56 3.25 15.33
CA GLN A 200 15.89 2.69 15.53
C GLN A 200 16.94 3.80 15.47
N HIS A 201 17.94 3.71 16.33
CA HIS A 201 18.96 4.75 16.48
C HIS A 201 20.35 4.20 16.82
N ASP A 202 21.38 5.02 16.70
CA ASP A 202 22.73 4.71 17.12
C ASP A 202 22.82 4.56 18.66
N PRO A 203 23.75 3.72 19.19
CA PRO A 203 23.80 3.41 20.61
C PRO A 203 24.24 4.59 21.49
N ASP A 204 24.93 5.57 20.92
CA ASP A 204 25.61 6.65 21.65
C ASP A 204 24.76 7.91 21.84
N ILE A 205 23.50 7.91 21.29
CA ILE A 205 22.53 9.01 21.44
C ILE A 205 21.69 8.82 22.70
N THR A 206 21.37 9.89 23.41
CA THR A 206 20.51 9.84 24.60
C THR A 206 19.04 9.87 24.23
N GLN A 207 18.16 9.37 25.11
CA GLN A 207 16.72 9.41 24.89
C GLN A 207 16.19 10.85 24.92
N GLU A 208 16.73 11.71 25.78
CA GLU A 208 16.37 13.12 25.85
C GLU A 208 16.62 13.81 24.50
N GLN A 209 17.77 13.57 23.88
CA GLN A 209 18.09 14.14 22.57
C GLN A 209 17.14 13.61 21.47
N ILE A 210 16.82 12.31 21.50
CA ILE A 210 15.86 11.73 20.55
C ILE A 210 14.49 12.38 20.72
N HIS A 211 14.02 12.57 21.94
CA HIS A 211 12.72 13.19 22.22
C HIS A 211 12.65 14.63 21.72
N GLU A 212 13.66 15.44 22.00
CA GLU A 212 13.74 16.83 21.53
C GLU A 212 13.76 16.93 20.00
N ASP A 213 14.61 16.11 19.37
CA ASP A 213 14.80 16.11 17.93
C ASP A 213 13.54 15.60 17.18
N ILE A 214 12.94 14.51 17.64
CA ILE A 214 11.72 13.97 17.03
C ILE A 214 10.56 14.97 17.16
N LYS A 215 10.44 15.62 18.31
CA LYS A 215 9.44 16.66 18.48
C LYS A 215 9.63 17.77 17.46
N ARG A 216 10.83 18.34 17.39
CA ARG A 216 11.17 19.50 16.53
C ARG A 216 11.14 19.18 15.04
N GLU A 217 11.73 18.04 14.63
CA GLU A 217 11.99 17.74 13.22
C GLU A 217 10.92 16.84 12.59
N VAL A 218 10.10 16.15 13.41
CA VAL A 218 9.05 15.27 12.91
C VAL A 218 7.66 15.76 13.34
N PHE A 219 7.38 15.86 14.64
CA PHE A 219 6.04 16.20 15.11
C PHE A 219 5.64 17.63 14.75
N ASP A 220 6.46 18.61 15.08
CA ASP A 220 6.16 20.04 14.82
C ASP A 220 6.12 20.38 13.31
N LYS A 221 6.65 19.50 12.45
CA LYS A 221 6.60 19.66 10.99
C LYS A 221 5.36 19.03 10.34
N ILE A 222 4.77 18.04 10.98
CA ILE A 222 3.71 17.20 10.38
C ILE A 222 2.37 17.36 11.10
N LEU A 223 2.38 17.46 12.43
CA LEU A 223 1.13 17.50 13.19
C LEU A 223 0.46 18.88 13.04
N PRO A 224 -0.83 18.94 12.67
CA PRO A 224 -1.57 20.19 12.61
C PRO A 224 -1.72 20.80 14.01
N ALA A 225 -1.35 22.06 14.16
CA ALA A 225 -1.33 22.73 15.45
C ALA A 225 -2.74 22.89 16.08
N ASP A 226 -3.76 22.95 15.24
CA ASP A 226 -5.17 23.03 15.64
C ASP A 226 -5.76 21.70 16.12
N MET A 227 -5.05 20.60 15.87
CA MET A 227 -5.43 19.25 16.31
C MET A 227 -4.69 18.79 17.58
N VAL A 228 -3.69 19.56 18.03
CA VAL A 228 -2.87 19.25 19.21
C VAL A 228 -3.25 20.18 20.36
N ASP A 229 -3.46 19.62 21.54
CA ASP A 229 -3.78 20.35 22.77
C ASP A 229 -2.96 19.84 23.97
N ASP A 230 -3.21 20.40 25.16
CA ASP A 230 -2.49 20.04 26.39
C ASP A 230 -2.80 18.61 26.88
N GLU A 231 -3.85 17.97 26.35
CA GLU A 231 -4.23 16.58 26.68
C GLU A 231 -3.65 15.57 25.68
N THR A 232 -3.06 16.03 24.56
CA THR A 232 -2.46 15.18 23.54
C THR A 232 -1.24 14.46 24.12
N LYS A 233 -1.23 13.14 24.05
CA LYS A 233 -0.17 12.27 24.59
C LYS A 233 0.88 11.98 23.52
N PHE A 234 2.15 12.19 23.83
CA PHE A 234 3.27 11.86 22.97
C PHE A 234 4.13 10.75 23.56
N PHE A 235 4.36 9.70 22.78
CA PHE A 235 5.19 8.57 23.17
C PHE A 235 6.30 8.40 22.13
N ILE A 236 7.54 8.71 22.50
CA ILE A 236 8.72 8.59 21.65
C ILE A 236 9.63 7.52 22.26
N ASN A 237 9.89 6.43 21.54
CA ASN A 237 10.66 5.29 22.04
C ASN A 237 10.27 4.91 23.49
N PRO A 238 9.01 4.59 23.79
CA PRO A 238 8.52 4.43 25.17
C PRO A 238 9.22 3.30 25.93
N THR A 239 9.84 2.35 25.25
CA THR A 239 10.66 1.30 25.86
C THR A 239 12.12 1.74 26.10
N GLY A 240 12.49 2.96 25.71
CA GLY A 240 13.84 3.51 25.79
C GLY A 240 14.70 3.14 24.58
N ARG A 241 15.62 2.19 24.75
CA ARG A 241 16.63 1.87 23.75
C ARG A 241 16.08 1.04 22.59
N PHE A 242 16.25 1.53 21.33
CA PHE A 242 15.92 0.82 20.11
C PHE A 242 17.10 0.81 19.13
N VAL A 243 18.17 0.11 19.49
CA VAL A 243 19.39 -0.01 18.67
C VAL A 243 19.34 -1.26 17.80
N ILE A 244 18.84 -2.39 18.33
CA ILE A 244 18.62 -3.61 17.56
C ILE A 244 17.24 -3.50 16.90
N GLY A 245 17.22 -3.51 15.58
CA GLY A 245 16.00 -3.39 14.77
C GLY A 245 16.27 -3.88 13.34
N GLY A 246 15.28 -3.67 12.46
CA GLY A 246 15.32 -4.23 11.12
C GLY A 246 15.35 -5.76 11.14
N PRO A 247 15.85 -6.42 10.08
CA PRO A 247 15.88 -7.89 9.99
C PRO A 247 16.70 -8.58 11.08
N HIS A 248 17.59 -7.84 11.77
CA HIS A 248 18.32 -8.35 12.92
C HIS A 248 17.44 -8.45 14.17
N GLY A 249 16.46 -7.58 14.30
CA GLY A 249 15.54 -7.55 15.43
C GLY A 249 14.29 -8.43 15.25
N ASP A 250 13.77 -8.47 14.05
CA ASP A 250 12.53 -9.21 13.72
C ASP A 250 12.55 -9.68 12.28
N ALA A 251 11.91 -10.82 12.02
CA ALA A 251 11.76 -11.34 10.66
C ALA A 251 10.71 -10.55 9.87
N GLY A 252 10.93 -10.41 8.57
CA GLY A 252 10.00 -9.81 7.63
C GLY A 252 9.48 -10.78 6.58
N LEU A 253 8.30 -10.50 6.07
CA LEU A 253 7.67 -11.25 5.00
C LEU A 253 6.78 -10.32 4.16
N THR A 254 6.80 -10.51 2.85
CA THR A 254 5.89 -9.82 1.92
C THR A 254 4.43 -10.04 2.32
N GLY A 255 3.64 -8.98 2.32
CA GLY A 255 2.20 -9.07 2.57
C GLY A 255 1.79 -9.17 4.04
N ARG A 256 2.66 -8.80 4.99
CA ARG A 256 2.33 -8.77 6.42
C ARG A 256 1.98 -7.39 6.96
N LYS A 257 1.89 -6.38 6.09
CA LYS A 257 1.48 -5.00 6.45
C LYS A 257 0.30 -4.52 5.62
N ILE A 258 -0.63 -5.43 5.30
CA ILE A 258 -1.76 -5.17 4.40
C ILE A 258 -2.71 -4.08 4.90
N ILE A 259 -2.82 -3.88 6.20
CA ILE A 259 -3.65 -2.82 6.79
C ILE A 259 -2.93 -1.46 6.69
N VAL A 260 -1.61 -1.42 6.88
CA VAL A 260 -0.77 -0.24 6.63
C VAL A 260 -0.80 0.13 5.13
N ASP A 261 -0.80 -0.86 4.26
CA ASP A 261 -0.86 -0.67 2.80
C ASP A 261 -2.16 -0.03 2.31
N THR A 262 -3.23 -0.14 3.07
CA THR A 262 -4.58 0.25 2.70
C THR A 262 -5.10 1.41 3.55
N TYR A 263 -6.03 1.17 4.46
CA TYR A 263 -6.77 2.25 5.13
C TYR A 263 -6.56 2.31 6.66
N GLY A 264 -5.52 1.63 7.18
CA GLY A 264 -5.17 1.66 8.61
C GLY A 264 -6.25 1.08 9.53
N GLY A 265 -7.06 0.16 9.02
CA GLY A 265 -8.15 -0.46 9.77
C GLY A 265 -9.48 0.29 9.73
N TYR A 266 -9.52 1.46 9.07
CA TYR A 266 -10.76 2.26 8.97
C TYR A 266 -11.81 1.64 8.04
N ALA A 267 -11.37 0.94 7.01
CA ALA A 267 -12.20 0.17 6.09
C ALA A 267 -11.95 -1.33 6.23
N ARG A 268 -12.87 -2.13 5.71
CA ARG A 268 -12.70 -3.58 5.60
C ARG A 268 -11.54 -3.93 4.68
N HIS A 269 -11.05 -5.16 4.81
CA HIS A 269 -9.99 -5.71 3.97
C HIS A 269 -10.33 -7.13 3.53
N GLY A 270 -10.03 -7.48 2.28
CA GLY A 270 -10.31 -8.82 1.74
C GLY A 270 -9.27 -9.88 2.10
N GLY A 271 -8.12 -9.48 2.65
CA GLY A 271 -7.03 -10.36 3.06
C GLY A 271 -5.91 -10.52 2.04
N GLY A 272 -6.11 -10.13 0.78
CA GLY A 272 -5.09 -10.25 -0.27
C GLY A 272 -3.96 -9.21 -0.13
N ALA A 273 -2.71 -9.67 -0.19
CA ALA A 273 -1.55 -8.80 -0.27
C ALA A 273 -1.34 -8.25 -1.68
N PHE A 274 -0.70 -7.09 -1.81
CA PHE A 274 -0.46 -6.42 -3.09
C PHE A 274 0.94 -6.69 -3.63
N SER A 275 1.97 -6.40 -2.83
CA SER A 275 3.37 -6.43 -3.28
C SER A 275 3.77 -7.78 -3.83
N GLY A 276 4.55 -7.77 -4.91
CA GLY A 276 5.02 -8.96 -5.60
C GLY A 276 4.03 -9.59 -6.59
N LYS A 277 2.81 -9.06 -6.69
CA LYS A 277 1.76 -9.55 -7.60
C LYS A 277 1.62 -8.63 -8.81
N ASP A 278 1.65 -9.19 -10.02
CA ASP A 278 1.33 -8.46 -11.24
C ASP A 278 -0.18 -8.16 -11.36
N CYS A 279 -0.55 -7.32 -12.31
CA CYS A 279 -1.91 -6.81 -12.48
C CYS A 279 -2.97 -7.87 -12.86
N THR A 280 -2.58 -9.10 -13.21
CA THR A 280 -3.53 -10.19 -13.47
C THR A 280 -4.12 -10.77 -12.17
N LYS A 281 -3.49 -10.52 -11.03
CA LYS A 281 -3.98 -10.91 -9.70
C LYS A 281 -4.99 -9.88 -9.21
N VAL A 282 -6.25 -10.27 -9.15
CA VAL A 282 -7.37 -9.41 -8.73
C VAL A 282 -7.24 -8.88 -7.30
N ASP A 283 -6.53 -9.58 -6.41
CA ASP A 283 -6.19 -9.08 -5.08
C ASP A 283 -5.59 -7.67 -5.14
N ARG A 284 -4.75 -7.41 -6.11
CA ARG A 284 -4.12 -6.11 -6.33
C ARG A 284 -4.94 -5.23 -7.24
N SER A 285 -5.22 -5.67 -8.45
CA SER A 285 -5.85 -4.86 -9.49
C SER A 285 -7.27 -4.43 -9.13
N ALA A 286 -8.09 -5.33 -8.58
CA ALA A 286 -9.45 -5.00 -8.19
C ALA A 286 -9.52 -4.16 -6.90
N ALA A 287 -8.58 -4.29 -5.97
CA ALA A 287 -8.48 -3.38 -4.83
C ALA A 287 -8.14 -1.95 -5.29
N TYR A 288 -7.26 -1.80 -6.28
CA TYR A 288 -6.96 -0.50 -6.90
C TYR A 288 -8.16 0.07 -7.64
N ALA A 289 -8.89 -0.76 -8.39
CA ALA A 289 -10.12 -0.33 -9.06
C ALA A 289 -11.20 0.08 -8.05
N ALA A 290 -11.38 -0.67 -6.96
CA ALA A 290 -12.33 -0.33 -5.91
C ALA A 290 -11.98 1.01 -5.22
N ARG A 291 -10.68 1.30 -4.99
CA ARG A 291 -10.21 2.61 -4.53
C ARG A 291 -10.55 3.71 -5.52
N TYR A 292 -10.27 3.51 -6.80
CA TYR A 292 -10.56 4.46 -7.86
C TYR A 292 -12.05 4.81 -7.94
N VAL A 293 -12.93 3.81 -7.85
CA VAL A 293 -14.38 3.99 -7.79
C VAL A 293 -14.80 4.80 -6.57
N ALA A 294 -14.39 4.36 -5.36
CA ALA A 294 -14.77 5.01 -4.11
C ALA A 294 -14.30 6.48 -4.08
N LYS A 295 -13.07 6.75 -4.53
CA LYS A 295 -12.50 8.11 -4.56
C LYS A 295 -13.29 9.03 -5.50
N ASN A 296 -13.64 8.57 -6.69
CA ASN A 296 -14.42 9.36 -7.63
C ASN A 296 -15.85 9.63 -7.14
N ILE A 297 -16.51 8.68 -6.46
CA ILE A 297 -17.83 8.87 -5.85
C ILE A 297 -17.77 9.96 -4.78
N VAL A 298 -16.80 9.92 -3.87
CA VAL A 298 -16.65 10.92 -2.80
C VAL A 298 -16.27 12.28 -3.39
N ALA A 299 -15.31 12.32 -4.31
CA ALA A 299 -14.89 13.55 -4.97
C ALA A 299 -16.00 14.20 -5.83
N ALA A 300 -16.91 13.41 -6.39
CA ALA A 300 -18.10 13.92 -7.04
C ALA A 300 -19.14 14.50 -6.07
N GLY A 301 -18.92 14.34 -4.76
CA GLY A 301 -19.83 14.79 -3.71
C GLY A 301 -21.10 13.96 -3.60
N LEU A 302 -21.11 12.72 -4.09
CA LEU A 302 -22.24 11.80 -3.98
C LEU A 302 -22.34 11.14 -2.59
N ALA A 303 -21.25 11.13 -1.83
CA ALA A 303 -21.19 10.71 -0.44
C ALA A 303 -19.98 11.36 0.26
N ASP A 304 -19.99 11.47 1.58
CA ASP A 304 -18.83 11.91 2.35
C ASP A 304 -17.87 10.75 2.62
N LYS A 305 -18.40 9.52 2.72
CA LYS A 305 -17.67 8.25 2.89
C LYS A 305 -18.25 7.22 1.93
N CYS A 306 -17.38 6.41 1.34
CA CYS A 306 -17.79 5.36 0.44
C CYS A 306 -16.85 4.16 0.56
N GLU A 307 -17.42 3.00 0.88
CA GLU A 307 -16.74 1.69 0.82
C GLU A 307 -17.34 0.88 -0.34
N ILE A 308 -16.45 0.29 -1.13
CA ILE A 308 -16.80 -0.59 -2.25
C ILE A 308 -16.26 -1.98 -1.94
N GLN A 309 -17.09 -3.01 -2.07
CA GLN A 309 -16.63 -4.39 -2.15
C GLN A 309 -16.82 -4.94 -3.56
N LEU A 310 -15.78 -5.55 -4.08
CA LEU A 310 -15.83 -6.36 -5.31
C LEU A 310 -15.54 -7.81 -4.96
N SER A 311 -16.20 -8.74 -5.63
CA SER A 311 -15.87 -10.16 -5.51
C SER A 311 -15.81 -10.83 -6.87
N TYR A 312 -14.95 -11.85 -7.00
CA TYR A 312 -14.73 -12.59 -8.22
C TYR A 312 -14.78 -14.11 -7.96
N ALA A 313 -15.15 -14.84 -8.98
CA ALA A 313 -14.96 -16.29 -9.06
C ALA A 313 -13.86 -16.59 -10.08
N ILE A 314 -13.05 -17.60 -9.82
CA ILE A 314 -11.99 -18.02 -10.75
C ILE A 314 -12.58 -18.34 -12.13
N GLY A 315 -11.96 -17.82 -13.18
CA GLY A 315 -12.40 -18.05 -14.56
C GLY A 315 -13.63 -17.25 -15.00
N VAL A 316 -14.18 -16.36 -14.16
CA VAL A 316 -15.31 -15.50 -14.48
C VAL A 316 -14.85 -14.05 -14.61
N ALA A 317 -15.22 -13.37 -15.70
CA ALA A 317 -14.81 -12.00 -15.96
C ALA A 317 -15.60 -10.99 -15.12
N GLU A 318 -16.93 -11.10 -15.13
CA GLU A 318 -17.76 -10.19 -14.38
C GLU A 318 -17.63 -10.38 -12.86
N PRO A 319 -17.57 -9.30 -12.07
CA PRO A 319 -17.67 -9.41 -10.63
C PRO A 319 -18.92 -10.18 -10.20
N THR A 320 -18.77 -11.14 -9.31
CA THR A 320 -19.90 -11.90 -8.76
C THR A 320 -20.78 -11.04 -7.88
N SER A 321 -20.22 -9.99 -7.28
CA SER A 321 -20.97 -8.95 -6.57
C SER A 321 -20.24 -7.62 -6.55
N ILE A 322 -21.04 -6.54 -6.50
CA ILE A 322 -20.59 -5.17 -6.22
C ILE A 322 -21.44 -4.67 -5.05
N MET A 323 -20.83 -4.33 -3.94
CA MET A 323 -21.50 -3.73 -2.78
C MET A 323 -20.99 -2.30 -2.59
N VAL A 324 -21.88 -1.40 -2.27
CA VAL A 324 -21.60 -0.01 -1.89
C VAL A 324 -22.15 0.25 -0.50
N ASP A 325 -21.34 0.86 0.36
CA ASP A 325 -21.79 1.38 1.66
C ASP A 325 -21.31 2.83 1.80
N THR A 326 -22.23 3.75 1.93
CA THR A 326 -21.97 5.17 2.13
C THR A 326 -22.07 5.61 3.59
N PHE A 327 -22.26 4.68 4.51
CA PHE A 327 -22.40 4.95 5.95
C PHE A 327 -23.46 6.00 6.28
N GLY A 328 -24.54 6.03 5.49
CA GLY A 328 -25.62 7.00 5.65
C GLY A 328 -25.34 8.40 5.11
N THR A 329 -24.18 8.63 4.48
CA THR A 329 -23.81 9.94 3.91
C THR A 329 -24.16 10.10 2.42
N GLY A 330 -24.70 9.05 1.80
CA GLY A 330 -25.01 9.02 0.36
C GLY A 330 -26.13 9.97 -0.03
N LYS A 331 -25.97 10.67 -1.13
CA LYS A 331 -27.03 11.48 -1.77
C LYS A 331 -27.91 10.67 -2.71
N LYS A 332 -27.46 9.48 -3.07
CA LYS A 332 -28.18 8.47 -3.84
C LYS A 332 -28.25 7.19 -3.02
N SER A 333 -29.19 6.32 -3.33
CA SER A 333 -29.25 4.99 -2.74
C SER A 333 -28.04 4.15 -3.14
N ASN A 334 -27.68 3.16 -2.33
CA ASN A 334 -26.59 2.25 -2.66
C ASN A 334 -26.81 1.53 -4.01
N GLN A 335 -28.06 1.20 -4.36
CA GLN A 335 -28.37 0.59 -5.65
C GLN A 335 -28.12 1.54 -6.84
N GLU A 336 -28.54 2.79 -6.74
CA GLU A 336 -28.26 3.79 -7.78
C GLU A 336 -26.76 3.99 -7.97
N LEU A 337 -25.97 3.95 -6.89
CA LEU A 337 -24.51 4.02 -6.98
C LEU A 337 -23.93 2.77 -7.65
N VAL A 338 -24.46 1.58 -7.39
CA VAL A 338 -24.04 0.34 -8.08
C VAL A 338 -24.33 0.43 -9.58
N ASP A 339 -25.47 0.99 -9.97
CA ASP A 339 -25.85 1.16 -11.38
C ASP A 339 -24.91 2.15 -12.09
N LEU A 340 -24.53 3.25 -11.42
CA LEU A 340 -23.52 4.19 -11.91
C LEU A 340 -22.13 3.56 -12.05
N ILE A 341 -21.74 2.73 -11.08
CA ILE A 341 -20.47 2.00 -11.14
C ILE A 341 -20.43 1.10 -12.38
N ARG A 342 -21.48 0.30 -12.60
CA ARG A 342 -21.57 -0.57 -13.78
C ARG A 342 -21.58 0.21 -15.11
N LYS A 343 -22.10 1.42 -15.10
CA LYS A 343 -22.17 2.29 -16.29
C LYS A 343 -20.82 2.89 -16.67
N TYR A 344 -20.01 3.29 -15.69
CA TYR A 344 -18.83 4.13 -15.92
C TYR A 344 -17.49 3.46 -15.67
N PHE A 345 -17.49 2.29 -15.03
CA PHE A 345 -16.26 1.57 -14.66
C PHE A 345 -16.31 0.13 -15.17
N ASP A 346 -15.32 -0.24 -15.97
CA ASP A 346 -15.15 -1.62 -16.40
C ASP A 346 -14.39 -2.39 -15.31
N LEU A 347 -15.10 -3.21 -14.55
CA LEU A 347 -14.57 -3.97 -13.42
C LEU A 347 -14.23 -5.43 -13.78
N ARG A 348 -14.28 -5.80 -15.05
CA ARG A 348 -13.71 -7.07 -15.54
C ARG A 348 -12.18 -7.01 -15.42
N PRO A 349 -11.45 -8.12 -15.10
CA PRO A 349 -10.01 -8.08 -14.89
C PRO A 349 -9.22 -7.37 -16.01
N ALA A 350 -9.48 -7.69 -17.27
CA ALA A 350 -8.83 -7.01 -18.39
C ALA A 350 -9.27 -5.55 -18.55
N GLY A 351 -10.52 -5.24 -18.24
CA GLY A 351 -11.04 -3.87 -18.20
C GLY A 351 -10.31 -3.01 -17.19
N ILE A 352 -10.09 -3.51 -15.98
CA ILE A 352 -9.31 -2.85 -14.93
C ILE A 352 -7.89 -2.57 -15.39
N ILE A 353 -7.20 -3.58 -15.94
CA ILE A 353 -5.82 -3.46 -16.42
C ILE A 353 -5.71 -2.34 -17.47
N LYS A 354 -6.65 -2.30 -18.41
CA LYS A 354 -6.71 -1.28 -19.47
C LYS A 354 -7.07 0.10 -18.90
N MET A 355 -8.12 0.18 -18.08
CA MET A 355 -8.62 1.44 -17.49
C MET A 355 -7.58 2.13 -16.63
N LEU A 356 -6.81 1.37 -15.86
CA LEU A 356 -5.80 1.89 -14.95
C LEU A 356 -4.36 1.76 -15.49
N ASP A 357 -4.18 1.27 -16.71
CA ASP A 357 -2.85 1.12 -17.35
C ASP A 357 -1.82 0.42 -16.43
N LEU A 358 -2.20 -0.76 -15.92
CA LEU A 358 -1.48 -1.45 -14.85
C LEU A 358 -0.28 -2.30 -15.30
N ARG A 359 0.07 -2.32 -16.59
CA ARG A 359 1.24 -3.07 -17.07
C ARG A 359 2.55 -2.28 -17.01
N ARG A 360 2.50 -1.07 -16.47
CA ARG A 360 3.68 -0.21 -16.27
C ARG A 360 4.45 -0.59 -15.00
N PRO A 361 5.77 -0.34 -14.94
CA PRO A 361 6.58 -0.55 -13.73
C PRO A 361 6.37 0.60 -12.73
N ILE A 362 5.26 0.58 -12.00
CA ILE A 362 4.83 1.64 -11.07
C ILE A 362 4.65 1.15 -9.62
N TYR A 363 5.06 -0.06 -9.32
CA TYR A 363 4.69 -0.75 -8.08
C TYR A 363 5.66 -0.54 -6.92
N LYS A 364 6.99 -0.57 -7.14
CA LYS A 364 7.99 -0.37 -6.09
C LYS A 364 7.74 0.91 -5.27
N GLN A 365 7.37 1.99 -5.93
CA GLN A 365 7.11 3.28 -5.27
C GLN A 365 5.91 3.26 -4.31
N THR A 366 5.01 2.28 -4.43
CA THR A 366 3.84 2.10 -3.55
C THR A 366 4.08 1.16 -2.38
N ALA A 367 5.18 0.42 -2.39
CA ALA A 367 5.45 -0.64 -1.43
C ALA A 367 5.78 -0.15 -0.01
N ALA A 368 5.94 1.15 0.20
CA ALA A 368 6.05 1.78 1.51
C ALA A 368 5.17 3.04 1.58
N TYR A 369 4.66 3.35 2.77
CA TYR A 369 3.83 4.52 3.07
C TYR A 369 2.44 4.49 2.43
N GLY A 370 1.90 3.31 2.18
CA GLY A 370 0.56 3.08 1.65
C GLY A 370 0.47 3.09 0.12
N HIS A 371 -0.47 2.32 -0.41
CA HIS A 371 -0.78 2.25 -1.83
C HIS A 371 -1.81 3.29 -2.27
N PHE A 372 -2.51 3.92 -1.31
CA PHE A 372 -3.60 4.85 -1.55
C PHE A 372 -3.32 6.22 -0.91
N GLY A 373 -3.95 7.27 -1.45
CA GLY A 373 -3.79 8.63 -0.96
C GLY A 373 -2.40 9.23 -1.25
N ARG A 374 -1.75 8.79 -2.31
CA ARG A 374 -0.39 9.16 -2.69
C ARG A 374 -0.40 10.29 -3.71
N ASN A 375 -0.73 11.51 -3.27
CA ASN A 375 -0.70 12.71 -4.13
C ASN A 375 0.72 13.12 -4.56
N ASP A 376 1.74 12.49 -3.98
CA ASP A 376 3.15 12.63 -4.34
C ASP A 376 3.55 11.78 -5.57
N LEU A 377 2.67 10.88 -6.04
CA LEU A 377 2.92 9.93 -7.13
C LEU A 377 1.84 10.05 -8.21
N ASP A 378 2.21 9.78 -9.48
CA ASP A 378 1.23 9.64 -10.56
C ASP A 378 0.69 8.21 -10.62
N LEU A 379 -0.33 7.93 -9.81
CA LEU A 379 -0.97 6.63 -9.73
C LEU A 379 -2.34 6.65 -10.41
N PRO A 380 -2.62 5.76 -11.38
CA PRO A 380 -3.88 5.78 -12.13
C PRO A 380 -5.13 5.65 -11.26
N TRP A 381 -5.07 4.84 -10.18
CA TRP A 381 -6.20 4.63 -9.27
C TRP A 381 -6.48 5.80 -8.32
N GLU A 382 -5.64 6.82 -8.34
CA GLU A 382 -5.86 8.08 -7.59
C GLU A 382 -6.44 9.20 -8.46
N ARG A 383 -6.64 8.99 -9.75
CA ARG A 383 -7.19 10.00 -10.68
C ARG A 383 -8.65 10.29 -10.40
N LEU A 384 -9.06 11.54 -10.70
CA LEU A 384 -10.42 12.07 -10.50
C LEU A 384 -11.14 12.34 -11.83
N ASP A 385 -10.79 11.63 -12.88
CA ASP A 385 -11.26 11.83 -14.25
C ASP A 385 -12.71 11.36 -14.52
N LYS A 386 -13.32 10.69 -13.53
CA LYS A 386 -14.74 10.29 -13.59
C LYS A 386 -15.69 11.24 -12.84
N VAL A 387 -15.14 12.22 -12.11
CA VAL A 387 -15.92 13.12 -11.24
C VAL A 387 -17.00 13.87 -12.02
N ASP A 388 -16.65 14.47 -13.17
CA ASP A 388 -17.63 15.26 -13.94
C ASP A 388 -18.73 14.39 -14.55
N LEU A 389 -18.41 13.15 -14.94
CA LEU A 389 -19.42 12.18 -15.41
C LEU A 389 -20.40 11.83 -14.30
N LEU A 390 -19.88 11.59 -13.08
CA LEU A 390 -20.71 11.22 -11.92
C LEU A 390 -21.56 12.38 -11.40
N LYS A 391 -21.10 13.64 -11.54
CA LYS A 391 -21.88 14.83 -11.17
C LYS A 391 -23.07 15.10 -12.10
N GLY A 392 -23.00 14.65 -13.34
CA GLY A 392 -24.03 14.86 -14.36
C GLY A 392 -25.23 13.93 -14.24
N GLU A 393 -25.20 12.96 -13.33
CA GLU A 393 -26.23 11.95 -13.08
C GLU A 393 -27.04 12.28 -11.80
#